data_8a728b36e033a353194221191b85f530
#
_entry.id   8a728b36e033a353194221191b85f530
#
_cell.length_a   1.000
_cell.length_b   1.000
_cell.length_c   1.000
_cell.angle_alpha   90.00
_cell.angle_beta   90.00
_cell.angle_gamma   90.00
#
_symmetry.space_group_name_H-M   'P 1'
#
loop_
_entity.id
_entity.type
_entity.pdbx_description
1 polymer ?
#
loop_
_entity_poly.entity_id
_entity_poly.type
_entity_poly.pdbx_seq_one_letter_code
_entity_poly.pdbx_strand_id
1 'polypeptide(L)'
;VAERSGPLPPHALGIGWRAEICGVIAELDGLGFCEVIAESLPGDTRRSGRVTVPEELAALRARGVAVVPHGISLSLGGAEPVAAHRVEHLAACASAVAAPLVSEHVAFVRAGGLEAGHLLPVPRTREALDVLTANIARTRTALDVPLAVENIATLFDWPDDEYTEAEFLSELVERTGVLLVLDLANVYANARNRGRDPHAELMRLPAEHVAYCHVAGGHESGGRYHDTHTDPLPAEVLALVAEFAATHPAPLMLERDGNYPPAAELLDELDAIAAAAARPPITTRARAVRA
;
A
#
# COMPACT_ATOMS: atom_id res chain seq x y z
N VAL A 1 -9.05 16.42 21.10
CA VAL A 1 -8.35 15.21 20.65
C VAL A 1 -7.10 15.71 19.96
N ALA A 2 -5.89 15.40 20.48
CA ALA A 2 -4.65 15.75 19.81
C ALA A 2 -4.62 14.97 18.48
N GLU A 3 -4.49 15.69 17.35
CA GLU A 3 -4.21 15.09 16.06
C GLU A 3 -2.96 14.22 16.21
N ARG A 4 -3.09 12.91 16.10
CA ARG A 4 -1.92 12.05 15.94
C ARG A 4 -1.34 12.38 14.58
N SER A 5 -0.23 13.12 14.55
CA SER A 5 0.53 13.28 13.32
C SER A 5 1.05 11.91 12.91
N GLY A 6 0.51 11.36 11.84
CA GLY A 6 1.00 10.12 11.24
C GLY A 6 2.45 10.28 10.74
N PRO A 7 3.09 9.18 10.31
CA PRO A 7 4.47 9.22 9.80
C PRO A 7 4.62 9.98 8.47
N LEU A 8 3.52 10.21 7.74
CA LEU A 8 3.46 11.02 6.53
C LEU A 8 2.63 12.28 6.76
N PRO A 9 2.88 13.37 6.01
CA PRO A 9 2.08 14.58 6.13
C PRO A 9 0.61 14.29 5.78
N PRO A 10 -0.35 14.70 6.63
CA PRO A 10 -1.76 14.60 6.30
C PRO A 10 -2.03 15.34 4.99
N HIS A 11 -2.97 14.86 4.18
CA HIS A 11 -3.30 15.40 2.86
C HIS A 11 -2.21 15.30 1.78
N ALA A 12 -1.07 14.64 2.04
CA ALA A 12 -0.08 14.39 1.01
C ALA A 12 -0.67 13.56 -0.15
N LEU A 13 -0.24 13.89 -1.37
CA LEU A 13 -0.45 13.06 -2.55
C LEU A 13 0.85 12.34 -2.89
N GLY A 14 0.73 11.08 -3.28
CA GLY A 14 1.84 10.21 -3.61
C GLY A 14 1.60 9.41 -4.88
N ILE A 15 2.62 8.64 -5.24
CA ILE A 15 2.57 7.70 -6.37
C ILE A 15 3.52 6.53 -6.12
N GLY A 16 3.13 5.33 -6.59
CA GLY A 16 4.03 4.18 -6.64
C GLY A 16 5.20 4.46 -7.58
N TRP A 17 6.42 4.43 -7.05
CA TRP A 17 7.62 4.61 -7.87
C TRP A 17 7.93 3.31 -8.63
N ARG A 18 8.02 3.43 -9.94
CA ARG A 18 8.45 2.36 -10.86
C ARG A 18 9.43 2.96 -11.84
N ALA A 19 10.45 2.20 -12.23
CA ALA A 19 11.51 2.69 -13.14
C ALA A 19 10.96 3.19 -14.48
N GLU A 20 9.90 2.56 -14.97
CA GLU A 20 9.27 2.87 -16.25
C GLU A 20 8.62 4.25 -16.28
N ILE A 21 8.16 4.75 -15.15
CA ILE A 21 7.47 6.04 -15.04
C ILE A 21 8.27 7.08 -14.23
N CYS A 22 9.50 6.75 -13.82
CA CYS A 22 10.31 7.63 -12.99
C CYS A 22 10.54 9.03 -13.59
N GLY A 23 10.60 9.13 -14.92
CA GLY A 23 10.71 10.41 -15.62
C GLY A 23 9.49 11.31 -15.46
N VAL A 24 8.27 10.74 -15.42
CA VAL A 24 7.04 11.49 -15.12
C VAL A 24 7.02 11.91 -13.66
N ILE A 25 7.37 11.00 -12.76
CA ILE A 25 7.40 11.26 -11.32
C ILE A 25 8.37 12.38 -10.97
N ALA A 26 9.54 12.44 -11.63
CA ALA A 26 10.54 13.48 -11.41
C ALA A 26 10.04 14.89 -11.74
N GLU A 27 9.04 15.03 -12.60
CA GLU A 27 8.44 16.30 -13.02
C GLU A 27 7.30 16.77 -12.11
N LEU A 28 6.78 15.91 -11.22
CA LEU A 28 5.72 16.29 -10.29
C LEU A 28 6.22 17.33 -9.29
N ASP A 29 5.39 18.33 -9.01
CA ASP A 29 5.62 19.33 -7.97
C ASP A 29 4.60 19.15 -6.85
N GLY A 30 5.06 19.30 -5.61
CA GLY A 30 4.20 19.05 -4.45
C GLY A 30 3.95 17.55 -4.14
N LEU A 31 4.72 16.65 -4.77
CA LEU A 31 4.71 15.23 -4.41
C LEU A 31 5.16 15.08 -2.95
N GLY A 32 4.27 14.57 -2.09
CA GLY A 32 4.53 14.44 -0.67
C GLY A 32 5.32 13.17 -0.33
N PHE A 33 5.04 12.09 -1.04
CA PHE A 33 5.73 10.83 -0.87
C PHE A 33 5.66 9.97 -2.13
N CYS A 34 6.53 8.99 -2.21
CA CYS A 34 6.41 7.89 -3.16
C CYS A 34 6.65 6.56 -2.44
N GLU A 35 6.07 5.52 -2.97
CA GLU A 35 6.25 4.16 -2.49
C GLU A 35 7.10 3.38 -3.49
N VAL A 36 7.98 2.53 -2.98
CA VAL A 36 8.81 1.65 -3.81
C VAL A 36 8.70 0.22 -3.32
N ILE A 37 8.52 -0.73 -4.23
CA ILE A 37 8.56 -2.15 -3.88
C ILE A 37 9.95 -2.47 -3.32
N ALA A 38 10.01 -2.89 -2.07
CA ALA A 38 11.28 -3.13 -1.37
C ALA A 38 12.13 -4.17 -2.11
N GLU A 39 11.51 -5.22 -2.64
CA GLU A 39 12.17 -6.28 -3.38
C GLU A 39 12.72 -5.83 -4.75
N SER A 40 12.27 -4.70 -5.28
CA SER A 40 12.80 -4.10 -6.50
C SER A 40 14.12 -3.34 -6.28
N LEU A 41 14.41 -2.97 -5.05
CA LEU A 41 15.67 -2.28 -4.72
C LEU A 41 16.83 -3.29 -4.67
N PRO A 42 17.81 -3.16 -5.56
CA PRO A 42 18.91 -4.11 -5.62
C PRO A 42 19.78 -4.04 -4.36
N GLY A 43 20.15 -5.20 -3.83
CA GLY A 43 21.02 -5.27 -2.67
C GLY A 43 21.42 -6.70 -2.34
N ASP A 44 22.62 -6.86 -1.78
CA ASP A 44 23.04 -8.11 -1.17
C ASP A 44 23.12 -7.89 0.35
N THR A 45 21.94 -7.86 0.96
CA THR A 45 21.82 -7.62 2.41
C THR A 45 22.48 -8.73 3.23
N ARG A 46 22.56 -9.96 2.69
CA ARG A 46 23.27 -11.08 3.35
C ARG A 46 24.77 -10.89 3.41
N ARG A 47 25.39 -10.22 2.41
CA ARG A 47 26.85 -10.02 2.35
C ARG A 47 27.28 -8.64 2.80
N SER A 48 26.53 -7.59 2.44
CA SER A 48 26.94 -6.20 2.67
C SER A 48 26.03 -5.44 3.63
N GLY A 49 24.83 -5.95 3.95
CA GLY A 49 23.82 -5.22 4.69
C GLY A 49 23.28 -3.97 3.97
N ARG A 50 23.56 -3.83 2.67
CA ARG A 50 23.28 -2.60 1.92
C ARG A 50 22.32 -2.84 0.77
N VAL A 51 21.52 -1.82 0.52
CA VAL A 51 20.63 -1.69 -0.64
C VAL A 51 21.12 -0.52 -1.47
N THR A 52 21.05 -0.65 -2.79
CA THR A 52 21.34 0.44 -3.73
C THR A 52 20.06 1.20 -4.03
N VAL A 53 20.07 2.50 -3.77
CA VAL A 53 18.95 3.39 -4.11
C VAL A 53 19.17 3.92 -5.53
N PRO A 54 18.22 3.76 -6.47
CA PRO A 54 18.28 4.37 -7.80
C PRO A 54 18.50 5.88 -7.72
N GLU A 55 19.22 6.44 -8.69
CA GLU A 55 19.58 7.86 -8.70
C GLU A 55 18.32 8.75 -8.74
N GLU A 56 17.33 8.35 -9.55
CA GLU A 56 16.06 9.06 -9.67
C GLU A 56 15.29 9.11 -8.34
N LEU A 57 15.30 8.01 -7.60
CA LEU A 57 14.67 7.94 -6.28
C LEU A 57 15.45 8.76 -5.25
N ALA A 58 16.79 8.75 -5.32
CA ALA A 58 17.64 9.59 -4.49
C ALA A 58 17.42 11.09 -4.77
N ALA A 59 17.19 11.47 -6.03
CA ALA A 59 16.88 12.83 -6.43
C ALA A 59 15.51 13.30 -5.87
N LEU A 60 14.50 12.44 -5.84
CA LEU A 60 13.20 12.75 -5.20
C LEU A 60 13.38 13.00 -3.70
N ARG A 61 14.14 12.15 -3.01
CA ARG A 61 14.47 12.35 -1.59
C ARG A 61 15.19 13.67 -1.33
N ALA A 62 16.15 14.04 -2.18
CA ALA A 62 16.88 15.31 -2.07
C ALA A 62 15.94 16.55 -2.19
N ARG A 63 14.77 16.37 -2.82
CA ARG A 63 13.71 17.38 -2.91
C ARG A 63 12.74 17.36 -1.72
N GLY A 64 12.96 16.49 -0.73
CA GLY A 64 12.11 16.35 0.44
C GLY A 64 10.92 15.40 0.27
N VAL A 65 10.85 14.63 -0.83
CA VAL A 65 9.82 13.60 -1.02
C VAL A 65 10.14 12.43 -0.08
N ALA A 66 9.19 12.03 0.74
CA ALA A 66 9.32 10.84 1.56
C ALA A 66 9.28 9.58 0.69
N VAL A 67 10.07 8.57 1.03
CA VAL A 67 10.07 7.29 0.33
C VAL A 67 9.67 6.20 1.30
N VAL A 68 8.64 5.43 0.95
CA VAL A 68 8.11 4.32 1.72
C VAL A 68 8.47 3.00 1.03
N PRO A 69 9.32 2.15 1.60
CA PRO A 69 9.50 0.78 1.13
C PRO A 69 8.26 -0.05 1.45
N HIS A 70 7.71 -0.68 0.43
CA HIS A 70 6.57 -1.57 0.50
C HIS A 70 7.01 -3.00 0.20
N GLY A 71 6.83 -3.89 1.15
CA GLY A 71 7.19 -5.30 1.04
C GLY A 71 6.06 -6.14 0.45
N ILE A 72 6.42 -7.13 -0.33
CA ILE A 72 5.49 -8.08 -0.95
C ILE A 72 5.81 -9.53 -0.61
N SER A 73 6.82 -9.77 0.22
CA SER A 73 7.39 -11.09 0.35
C SER A 73 7.60 -11.60 1.77
N LEU A 74 7.25 -10.83 2.81
CA LEU A 74 7.41 -11.29 4.19
C LEU A 74 6.49 -12.46 4.51
N SER A 75 5.29 -12.50 3.92
CA SER A 75 4.28 -13.55 4.21
C SER A 75 3.85 -13.49 5.67
N LEU A 76 3.42 -12.31 6.14
CA LEU A 76 3.05 -12.08 7.55
C LEU A 76 1.97 -13.04 8.03
N GLY A 77 1.03 -13.42 7.15
CA GLY A 77 -0.04 -14.39 7.42
C GLY A 77 0.36 -15.85 7.23
N GLY A 78 1.61 -16.14 6.88
CA GLY A 78 2.09 -17.51 6.75
C GLY A 78 2.25 -18.20 8.10
N ALA A 79 1.88 -19.49 8.18
CA ALA A 79 2.04 -20.29 9.40
C ALA A 79 3.50 -20.44 9.82
N GLU A 80 4.44 -20.32 8.88
CA GLU A 80 5.87 -20.31 9.15
C GLU A 80 6.32 -18.94 9.64
N PRO A 81 7.35 -18.88 10.50
CA PRO A 81 7.96 -17.61 10.88
C PRO A 81 8.48 -16.84 9.67
N VAL A 82 8.36 -15.50 9.71
CA VAL A 82 8.95 -14.62 8.68
C VAL A 82 10.45 -14.93 8.51
N ALA A 83 10.89 -15.00 7.26
CA ALA A 83 12.29 -15.31 6.95
C ALA A 83 13.18 -14.11 7.30
N ALA A 84 14.17 -14.33 8.17
CA ALA A 84 15.05 -13.26 8.69
C ALA A 84 15.67 -12.41 7.57
N HIS A 85 16.15 -13.03 6.48
CA HIS A 85 16.77 -12.28 5.38
C HIS A 85 15.83 -11.35 4.63
N ARG A 86 14.52 -11.62 4.62
CA ARG A 86 13.51 -10.74 4.01
C ARG A 86 13.22 -9.55 4.92
N VAL A 87 13.15 -9.79 6.22
CA VAL A 87 13.03 -8.72 7.22
C VAL A 87 14.26 -7.81 7.20
N GLU A 88 15.46 -8.40 7.16
CA GLU A 88 16.73 -7.66 7.04
C GLU A 88 16.77 -6.81 5.75
N HIS A 89 16.25 -7.34 4.63
CA HIS A 89 16.16 -6.58 3.39
C HIS A 89 15.23 -5.37 3.52
N LEU A 90 14.01 -5.57 4.05
CA LEU A 90 13.06 -4.48 4.27
C LEU A 90 13.64 -3.40 5.21
N ALA A 91 14.30 -3.82 6.30
CA ALA A 91 14.98 -2.91 7.22
C ALA A 91 16.11 -2.12 6.53
N ALA A 92 16.91 -2.80 5.69
CA ALA A 92 17.98 -2.15 4.92
C ALA A 92 17.40 -1.15 3.89
N CYS A 93 16.28 -1.47 3.24
CA CYS A 93 15.55 -0.53 2.37
C CYS A 93 15.10 0.70 3.16
N ALA A 94 14.47 0.50 4.32
CA ALA A 94 14.03 1.60 5.19
C ALA A 94 15.18 2.53 5.57
N SER A 95 16.30 1.95 6.00
CA SER A 95 17.50 2.71 6.35
C SER A 95 18.09 3.46 5.15
N ALA A 96 18.21 2.79 3.98
CA ALA A 96 18.80 3.38 2.78
C ALA A 96 18.06 4.61 2.27
N VAL A 97 16.72 4.62 2.39
CA VAL A 97 15.90 5.76 1.98
C VAL A 97 15.50 6.69 3.12
N ALA A 98 15.95 6.44 4.36
CA ALA A 98 15.50 7.13 5.57
C ALA A 98 13.96 7.19 5.64
N ALA A 99 13.34 6.04 5.49
CA ALA A 99 11.88 5.90 5.40
C ALA A 99 11.18 6.39 6.68
N PRO A 100 10.03 7.05 6.57
CA PRO A 100 9.22 7.40 7.74
C PRO A 100 8.43 6.19 8.29
N LEU A 101 8.18 5.19 7.47
CA LEU A 101 7.56 3.91 7.79
C LEU A 101 7.90 2.90 6.69
N VAL A 102 7.56 1.64 6.92
CA VAL A 102 7.52 0.58 5.90
C VAL A 102 6.15 -0.08 5.88
N SER A 103 5.79 -0.74 4.80
CA SER A 103 4.53 -1.48 4.69
C SER A 103 4.72 -2.89 4.16
N GLU A 104 3.70 -3.73 4.39
CA GLU A 104 3.63 -5.12 3.91
C GLU A 104 2.15 -5.57 3.94
N HIS A 105 1.81 -6.68 3.32
CA HIS A 105 0.42 -7.15 3.16
C HIS A 105 -0.05 -8.09 4.29
N VAL A 106 -1.35 -8.05 4.57
CA VAL A 106 -2.05 -9.07 5.38
C VAL A 106 -2.32 -10.30 4.50
N ALA A 107 -1.24 -10.98 4.14
CA ALA A 107 -1.27 -12.09 3.19
C ALA A 107 -0.23 -13.16 3.54
N PHE A 108 -0.35 -14.33 2.92
CA PHE A 108 0.76 -15.28 2.84
C PHE A 108 1.15 -15.50 1.36
N VAL A 109 2.43 -15.72 1.11
CA VAL A 109 2.97 -15.91 -0.24
C VAL A 109 3.76 -17.20 -0.38
N ARG A 110 3.91 -17.96 0.70
CA ARG A 110 4.63 -19.24 0.72
C ARG A 110 4.16 -20.15 1.82
N ALA A 111 4.33 -21.44 1.61
CA ALA A 111 4.13 -22.51 2.59
C ALA A 111 4.94 -23.74 2.21
N GLY A 112 5.53 -24.44 3.18
CA GLY A 112 6.25 -25.72 2.94
C GLY A 112 7.43 -25.59 1.99
N GLY A 113 8.09 -24.44 1.94
CA GLY A 113 9.21 -24.18 1.02
C GLY A 113 8.80 -23.85 -0.42
N LEU A 114 7.49 -23.74 -0.71
CA LEU A 114 6.95 -23.34 -2.01
C LEU A 114 6.54 -21.88 -1.98
N GLU A 115 6.88 -21.13 -3.02
CA GLU A 115 6.40 -19.75 -3.24
C GLU A 115 5.14 -19.80 -4.10
N ALA A 116 4.11 -19.06 -3.70
CA ALA A 116 2.86 -18.99 -4.47
C ALA A 116 2.97 -18.05 -5.68
N GLY A 117 3.92 -17.12 -5.66
CA GLY A 117 4.07 -16.09 -6.69
C GLY A 117 2.90 -15.09 -6.73
N HIS A 118 2.08 -15.07 -5.70
CA HIS A 118 0.90 -14.23 -5.56
C HIS A 118 0.55 -14.05 -4.08
N LEU A 119 -0.11 -12.94 -3.75
CA LEU A 119 -0.67 -12.70 -2.43
C LEU A 119 -1.89 -13.59 -2.22
N LEU A 120 -1.87 -14.41 -1.18
CA LEU A 120 -2.98 -15.29 -0.83
C LEU A 120 -3.68 -14.80 0.43
N PRO A 121 -5.02 -14.84 0.46
CA PRO A 121 -5.79 -14.36 1.60
C PRO A 121 -5.60 -15.24 2.82
N VAL A 122 -5.36 -14.60 3.94
CA VAL A 122 -5.32 -15.24 5.26
C VAL A 122 -6.75 -15.59 5.68
N PRO A 123 -7.03 -16.80 6.23
CA PRO A 123 -8.32 -17.08 6.85
C PRO A 123 -8.52 -16.13 8.04
N ARG A 124 -9.69 -15.51 8.11
CA ARG A 124 -10.00 -14.54 9.18
C ARG A 124 -10.43 -15.27 10.45
N THR A 125 -9.49 -15.98 11.05
CA THR A 125 -9.68 -16.77 12.28
C THR A 125 -8.83 -16.22 13.42
N ARG A 126 -9.14 -16.63 14.63
CA ARG A 126 -8.32 -16.29 15.83
C ARG A 126 -6.90 -16.84 15.72
N GLU A 127 -6.75 -18.04 15.19
CA GLU A 127 -5.45 -18.67 14.97
C GLU A 127 -4.58 -17.87 13.98
N ALA A 128 -5.19 -17.40 12.89
CA ALA A 128 -4.49 -16.57 11.93
C ALA A 128 -4.09 -15.20 12.53
N LEU A 129 -4.91 -14.62 13.41
CA LEU A 129 -4.53 -13.42 14.17
C LEU A 129 -3.34 -13.68 15.09
N ASP A 130 -3.28 -14.82 15.73
CA ASP A 130 -2.15 -15.20 16.59
C ASP A 130 -0.85 -15.33 15.76
N VAL A 131 -0.93 -15.93 14.57
CA VAL A 131 0.18 -16.05 13.61
C VAL A 131 0.65 -14.67 13.14
N LEU A 132 -0.28 -13.84 12.67
CA LEU A 132 0.01 -12.46 12.22
C LEU A 132 0.66 -11.65 13.35
N THR A 133 0.11 -11.70 14.55
CA THR A 133 0.65 -11.02 15.73
C THR A 133 2.09 -11.43 16.01
N ALA A 134 2.39 -12.73 15.98
CA ALA A 134 3.74 -13.24 16.19
C ALA A 134 4.71 -12.82 15.07
N ASN A 135 4.29 -12.88 13.82
CA ASN A 135 5.12 -12.50 12.66
C ASN A 135 5.36 -10.99 12.60
N ILE A 136 4.35 -10.17 12.91
CA ILE A 136 4.48 -8.71 13.05
C ILE A 136 5.45 -8.36 14.17
N ALA A 137 5.33 -8.99 15.33
CA ALA A 137 6.24 -8.75 16.45
C ALA A 137 7.70 -9.06 16.07
N ARG A 138 7.95 -10.18 15.38
CA ARG A 138 9.28 -10.53 14.87
C ARG A 138 9.80 -9.52 13.86
N THR A 139 8.97 -9.10 12.90
CA THR A 139 9.35 -8.10 11.90
C THR A 139 9.74 -6.80 12.57
N ARG A 140 8.95 -6.32 13.51
CA ARG A 140 9.21 -5.06 14.23
C ARG A 140 10.49 -5.04 15.04
N THR A 141 11.02 -6.20 15.48
CA THR A 141 12.31 -6.22 16.21
C THR A 141 13.51 -5.79 15.37
N ALA A 142 13.40 -5.84 14.05
CA ALA A 142 14.46 -5.44 13.11
C ALA A 142 14.21 -4.07 12.46
N LEU A 143 13.10 -3.42 12.77
CA LEU A 143 12.71 -2.13 12.17
C LEU A 143 12.88 -1.00 13.18
N ASP A 144 13.53 0.08 12.76
CA ASP A 144 13.64 1.34 13.52
C ASP A 144 12.49 2.31 13.20
N VAL A 145 11.57 1.92 12.32
CA VAL A 145 10.43 2.71 11.84
C VAL A 145 9.13 1.95 12.01
N PRO A 146 7.97 2.64 12.05
CA PRO A 146 6.67 1.97 12.10
C PRO A 146 6.46 1.01 10.93
N LEU A 147 5.74 -0.09 11.20
CA LEU A 147 5.21 -1.01 10.20
C LEU A 147 3.73 -0.69 9.98
N ALA A 148 3.32 -0.57 8.72
CA ALA A 148 1.93 -0.58 8.30
C ALA A 148 1.60 -1.91 7.60
N VAL A 149 0.34 -2.35 7.66
CA VAL A 149 -0.11 -3.55 6.97
C VAL A 149 -1.30 -3.25 6.09
N GLU A 150 -1.35 -3.88 4.92
CA GLU A 150 -2.32 -3.60 3.86
C GLU A 150 -3.39 -4.68 3.78
N ASN A 151 -4.66 -4.26 3.59
CA ASN A 151 -5.74 -5.13 3.18
C ASN A 151 -5.57 -5.52 1.71
N ILE A 152 -5.91 -6.78 1.37
CA ILE A 152 -5.74 -7.30 0.00
C ILE A 152 -7.08 -7.58 -0.69
N ALA A 153 -7.10 -7.55 -2.02
CA ALA A 153 -8.21 -8.07 -2.80
C ALA A 153 -8.26 -9.60 -2.72
N THR A 154 -9.44 -10.15 -2.53
CA THR A 154 -9.65 -11.59 -2.41
C THR A 154 -10.80 -12.06 -3.28
N LEU A 155 -10.61 -13.15 -4.01
CA LEU A 155 -11.64 -13.72 -4.89
C LEU A 155 -12.59 -14.69 -4.17
N PHE A 156 -12.29 -15.05 -2.93
CA PHE A 156 -13.09 -15.97 -2.12
C PHE A 156 -12.95 -15.65 -0.63
N ASP A 157 -13.90 -16.14 0.16
CA ASP A 157 -13.80 -16.18 1.62
C ASP A 157 -13.52 -17.63 2.04
N TRP A 158 -12.78 -17.80 3.14
CA TRP A 158 -12.56 -19.11 3.71
C TRP A 158 -13.84 -19.61 4.40
N PRO A 159 -14.19 -20.88 4.28
CA PRO A 159 -15.40 -21.42 4.93
C PRO A 159 -15.40 -21.27 6.46
N ASP A 160 -14.21 -21.21 7.05
CA ASP A 160 -14.01 -21.16 8.50
C ASP A 160 -13.74 -19.74 9.01
N ASP A 161 -13.99 -18.68 8.19
CA ASP A 161 -13.85 -17.30 8.63
C ASP A 161 -14.73 -17.01 9.84
N GLU A 162 -14.12 -16.55 10.94
CA GLU A 162 -14.78 -16.18 12.21
C GLU A 162 -15.07 -14.67 12.28
N TYR A 163 -14.36 -13.86 11.49
CA TYR A 163 -14.42 -12.41 11.49
C TYR A 163 -14.79 -11.87 10.12
N THR A 164 -15.47 -10.73 10.10
CA THR A 164 -15.49 -9.86 8.91
C THR A 164 -14.10 -9.25 8.71
N GLU A 165 -13.82 -8.69 7.53
CA GLU A 165 -12.56 -8.01 7.26
C GLU A 165 -12.30 -6.86 8.25
N ALA A 166 -13.32 -6.05 8.51
CA ALA A 166 -13.22 -4.92 9.44
C ALA A 166 -12.94 -5.37 10.89
N GLU A 167 -13.63 -6.40 11.37
CA GLU A 167 -13.37 -6.96 12.71
C GLU A 167 -11.97 -7.55 12.80
N PHE A 168 -11.52 -8.26 11.75
CA PHE A 168 -10.19 -8.87 11.71
C PHE A 168 -9.07 -7.83 11.75
N LEU A 169 -9.18 -6.78 10.92
CA LEU A 169 -8.19 -5.70 10.91
C LEU A 169 -8.23 -4.88 12.21
N SER A 170 -9.39 -4.63 12.78
CA SER A 170 -9.53 -3.94 14.07
C SER A 170 -8.85 -4.72 15.20
N GLU A 171 -9.11 -6.02 15.28
CA GLU A 171 -8.47 -6.90 16.27
C GLU A 171 -6.95 -6.98 16.07
N LEU A 172 -6.50 -7.05 14.80
CA LEU A 172 -5.06 -7.07 14.47
C LEU A 172 -4.36 -5.80 14.94
N VAL A 173 -4.95 -4.64 14.68
CA VAL A 173 -4.42 -3.34 15.12
C VAL A 173 -4.43 -3.24 16.64
N GLU A 174 -5.49 -3.66 17.30
CA GLU A 174 -5.59 -3.64 18.77
C GLU A 174 -4.50 -4.49 19.42
N ARG A 175 -4.25 -5.70 18.89
CA ARG A 175 -3.22 -6.61 19.41
C ARG A 175 -1.80 -6.14 19.17
N THR A 176 -1.54 -5.52 18.03
CA THR A 176 -0.18 -5.28 17.57
C THR A 176 0.24 -3.80 17.58
N GLY A 177 -0.72 -2.88 17.50
CA GLY A 177 -0.45 -1.46 17.33
C GLY A 177 0.20 -1.13 15.97
N VAL A 178 0.06 -1.99 14.94
CA VAL A 178 0.50 -1.65 13.58
C VAL A 178 -0.40 -0.57 12.99
N LEU A 179 0.15 0.15 12.03
CA LEU A 179 -0.64 1.06 11.19
C LEU A 179 -1.26 0.27 10.03
N LEU A 180 -2.19 0.90 9.32
CA LEU A 180 -2.80 0.34 8.12
C LEU A 180 -2.37 1.11 6.88
N VAL A 181 -2.12 0.40 5.80
CA VAL A 181 -2.28 0.88 4.44
C VAL A 181 -3.68 0.48 4.02
N LEU A 182 -4.52 1.46 3.71
CA LEU A 182 -5.88 1.19 3.26
C LEU A 182 -5.92 1.27 1.74
N ASP A 183 -6.00 0.12 1.08
CA ASP A 183 -6.24 0.08 -0.35
C ASP A 183 -7.75 0.16 -0.62
N LEU A 184 -8.16 1.29 -1.22
CA LEU A 184 -9.55 1.59 -1.55
C LEU A 184 -10.05 0.79 -2.76
N ALA A 185 -9.15 0.39 -3.67
CA ALA A 185 -9.49 -0.47 -4.80
C ALA A 185 -9.76 -1.90 -4.30
N ASN A 186 -9.00 -2.40 -3.32
CA ASN A 186 -9.25 -3.68 -2.67
C ASN A 186 -10.58 -3.70 -1.92
N VAL A 187 -10.92 -2.61 -1.21
CA VAL A 187 -12.25 -2.48 -0.58
C VAL A 187 -13.35 -2.57 -1.64
N TYR A 188 -13.21 -1.83 -2.74
CA TYR A 188 -14.16 -1.87 -3.85
C TYR A 188 -14.26 -3.27 -4.46
N ALA A 189 -13.14 -3.89 -4.82
CA ALA A 189 -13.08 -5.23 -5.41
C ALA A 189 -13.75 -6.28 -4.51
N ASN A 190 -13.40 -6.28 -3.22
CA ASN A 190 -13.95 -7.20 -2.23
C ASN A 190 -15.46 -7.04 -2.07
N ALA A 191 -15.95 -5.81 -1.92
CA ALA A 191 -17.39 -5.54 -1.79
C ALA A 191 -18.15 -5.94 -3.05
N ARG A 192 -17.68 -5.52 -4.23
CA ARG A 192 -18.30 -5.81 -5.52
C ARG A 192 -18.42 -7.32 -5.77
N ASN A 193 -17.33 -8.05 -5.57
CA ASN A 193 -17.29 -9.50 -5.79
C ASN A 193 -18.21 -10.30 -4.86
N ARG A 194 -18.63 -9.69 -3.75
CA ARG A 194 -19.54 -10.28 -2.75
C ARG A 194 -20.94 -9.70 -2.77
N GLY A 195 -21.23 -8.79 -3.70
CA GLY A 195 -22.52 -8.10 -3.78
C GLY A 195 -22.82 -7.24 -2.57
N ARG A 196 -21.78 -6.68 -1.93
CA ARG A 196 -21.87 -5.77 -0.79
C ARG A 196 -21.74 -4.33 -1.25
N ASP A 197 -22.17 -3.40 -0.41
CA ASP A 197 -21.99 -1.97 -0.62
C ASP A 197 -20.56 -1.57 -0.20
N PRO A 198 -19.69 -1.11 -1.13
CA PRO A 198 -18.32 -0.74 -0.81
C PRO A 198 -18.21 0.44 0.16
N HIS A 199 -19.17 1.37 0.13
CA HIS A 199 -19.24 2.48 1.08
C HIS A 199 -19.49 1.98 2.50
N ALA A 200 -20.44 1.05 2.66
CA ALA A 200 -20.72 0.45 3.95
C ALA A 200 -19.54 -0.39 4.49
N GLU A 201 -18.83 -1.10 3.63
CA GLU A 201 -17.63 -1.86 4.03
C GLU A 201 -16.48 -0.90 4.44
N LEU A 202 -16.23 0.17 3.68
CA LEU A 202 -15.23 1.20 4.00
C LEU A 202 -15.45 1.80 5.39
N MET A 203 -16.70 2.18 5.71
CA MET A 203 -17.03 2.83 6.97
C MET A 203 -16.90 1.96 8.22
N ARG A 204 -16.69 0.66 8.05
CA ARG A 204 -16.45 -0.29 9.17
C ARG A 204 -14.99 -0.46 9.51
N LEU A 205 -14.09 -0.05 8.60
CA LEU A 205 -12.65 -0.23 8.78
C LEU A 205 -12.09 0.72 9.86
N PRO A 206 -11.02 0.33 10.57
CA PRO A 206 -10.43 1.15 11.65
C PRO A 206 -9.60 2.31 11.08
N ALA A 207 -10.29 3.32 10.54
CA ALA A 207 -9.74 4.42 9.78
C ALA A 207 -8.74 5.29 10.56
N GLU A 208 -8.87 5.35 11.88
CA GLU A 208 -7.97 6.09 12.78
C GLU A 208 -6.54 5.52 12.84
N HIS A 209 -6.33 4.31 12.32
CA HIS A 209 -5.04 3.64 12.25
C HIS A 209 -4.40 3.70 10.86
N VAL A 210 -5.07 4.33 9.88
CA VAL A 210 -4.59 4.44 8.51
C VAL A 210 -3.40 5.40 8.43
N ALA A 211 -2.26 4.90 7.95
CA ALA A 211 -1.06 5.69 7.69
C ALA A 211 -1.15 6.41 6.33
N TYR A 212 -1.66 5.73 5.33
CA TYR A 212 -1.92 6.22 3.97
C TYR A 212 -2.82 5.26 3.22
N CYS A 213 -3.34 5.71 2.06
CA CYS A 213 -4.21 4.90 1.22
C CYS A 213 -3.59 4.65 -0.16
N HIS A 214 -3.81 3.44 -0.68
CA HIS A 214 -3.65 3.12 -2.10
C HIS A 214 -4.93 3.42 -2.86
N VAL A 215 -4.77 3.87 -4.11
CA VAL A 215 -5.83 4.13 -5.07
C VAL A 215 -5.39 3.55 -6.40
N ALA A 216 -6.07 2.52 -6.86
CA ALA A 216 -5.72 1.77 -8.06
C ALA A 216 -6.94 1.47 -8.92
N GLY A 217 -6.71 1.03 -10.14
CA GLY A 217 -7.73 0.55 -11.05
C GLY A 217 -7.67 -0.96 -11.27
N GLY A 218 -8.77 -1.52 -11.73
CA GLY A 218 -8.90 -2.92 -12.07
C GLY A 218 -9.95 -3.12 -13.15
N HIS A 219 -10.22 -4.37 -13.52
CA HIS A 219 -11.20 -4.68 -14.56
C HIS A 219 -12.07 -5.89 -14.25
N GLU A 220 -13.20 -5.98 -14.92
CA GLU A 220 -14.07 -7.14 -14.86
C GLU A 220 -13.62 -8.24 -15.84
N SER A 221 -13.51 -9.46 -15.32
CA SER A 221 -13.26 -10.64 -16.12
C SER A 221 -13.92 -11.86 -15.47
N GLY A 222 -14.56 -12.70 -16.28
CA GLY A 222 -15.22 -13.91 -15.79
C GLY A 222 -16.33 -13.67 -14.75
N GLY A 223 -16.98 -12.50 -14.79
CA GLY A 223 -18.03 -12.12 -13.83
C GLY A 223 -17.50 -11.70 -12.44
N ARG A 224 -16.20 -11.42 -12.34
CA ARG A 224 -15.54 -10.90 -11.14
C ARG A 224 -14.73 -9.65 -11.47
N TYR A 225 -14.65 -8.75 -10.53
CA TYR A 225 -13.74 -7.61 -10.59
C TYR A 225 -12.37 -8.05 -10.06
N HIS A 226 -11.34 -7.86 -10.89
CA HIS A 226 -9.95 -8.14 -10.57
C HIS A 226 -9.24 -6.82 -10.27
N ASP A 227 -8.67 -6.76 -9.11
CA ASP A 227 -7.78 -5.67 -8.71
C ASP A 227 -6.41 -5.93 -9.34
N THR A 228 -6.12 -5.21 -10.41
CA THR A 228 -4.93 -5.46 -11.24
C THR A 228 -3.86 -4.40 -11.12
N HIS A 229 -4.23 -3.20 -10.65
CA HIS A 229 -3.37 -2.02 -10.63
C HIS A 229 -2.76 -1.66 -12.01
N THR A 230 -3.35 -2.20 -13.09
CA THR A 230 -2.89 -1.99 -14.47
C THR A 230 -3.91 -1.26 -15.34
N ASP A 231 -5.11 -1.06 -14.83
CA ASP A 231 -6.25 -0.46 -15.53
C ASP A 231 -6.54 0.96 -15.02
N PRO A 232 -7.30 1.78 -15.77
CA PRO A 232 -7.69 3.12 -15.33
C PRO A 232 -8.52 3.12 -14.04
N LEU A 233 -8.43 4.21 -13.28
CA LEU A 233 -9.21 4.40 -12.06
C LEU A 233 -10.72 4.43 -12.35
N PRO A 234 -11.53 3.55 -11.76
CA PRO A 234 -12.97 3.63 -11.92
C PRO A 234 -13.58 4.75 -11.06
N ALA A 235 -14.68 5.31 -11.52
CA ALA A 235 -15.38 6.38 -10.80
C ALA A 235 -15.85 5.95 -9.39
N GLU A 236 -16.14 4.68 -9.22
CA GLU A 236 -16.57 4.09 -7.95
C GLU A 236 -15.45 4.11 -6.90
N VAL A 237 -14.21 3.84 -7.30
CA VAL A 237 -13.05 3.96 -6.39
C VAL A 237 -12.81 5.43 -6.04
N LEU A 238 -12.92 6.35 -7.00
CA LEU A 238 -12.83 7.79 -6.74
C LEU A 238 -13.93 8.29 -5.79
N ALA A 239 -15.13 7.68 -5.82
CA ALA A 239 -16.19 7.99 -4.86
C ALA A 239 -15.79 7.57 -3.43
N LEU A 240 -15.14 6.41 -3.26
CA LEU A 240 -14.60 5.99 -1.95
C LEU A 240 -13.47 6.91 -1.47
N VAL A 241 -12.61 7.38 -2.39
CA VAL A 241 -11.59 8.40 -2.09
C VAL A 241 -12.24 9.66 -1.52
N ALA A 242 -13.28 10.17 -2.19
CA ALA A 242 -13.98 11.37 -1.77
C ALA A 242 -14.62 11.22 -0.39
N GLU A 243 -15.27 10.10 -0.14
CA GLU A 243 -15.90 9.80 1.15
C GLU A 243 -14.88 9.67 2.27
N PHE A 244 -13.81 8.91 2.05
CA PHE A 244 -12.76 8.71 3.05
C PHE A 244 -12.05 10.03 3.38
N ALA A 245 -11.63 10.77 2.35
CA ALA A 245 -10.93 12.05 2.51
C ALA A 245 -11.76 13.14 3.19
N ALA A 246 -13.09 13.08 3.08
CA ALA A 246 -13.98 14.04 3.74
C ALA A 246 -13.98 13.90 5.29
N THR A 247 -13.63 12.74 5.80
CA THR A 247 -13.68 12.43 7.23
C THR A 247 -12.32 12.12 7.84
N HIS A 248 -11.35 11.70 7.02
CA HIS A 248 -10.02 11.29 7.47
C HIS A 248 -8.92 11.95 6.64
N PRO A 249 -8.03 12.75 7.25
CA PRO A 249 -6.95 13.46 6.55
C PRO A 249 -5.75 12.53 6.27
N ALA A 250 -5.97 11.37 5.64
CA ALA A 250 -4.90 10.45 5.32
C ALA A 250 -4.21 10.78 3.99
N PRO A 251 -2.90 10.53 3.85
CA PRO A 251 -2.20 10.59 2.57
C PRO A 251 -2.80 9.60 1.55
N LEU A 252 -2.82 9.97 0.29
CA LEU A 252 -3.37 9.16 -0.81
C LEU A 252 -2.31 8.98 -1.88
N MET A 253 -2.20 7.80 -2.48
CA MET A 253 -1.30 7.60 -3.60
C MET A 253 -1.95 6.81 -4.74
N LEU A 254 -1.57 7.16 -5.97
CA LEU A 254 -1.85 6.36 -7.15
C LEU A 254 -0.90 5.17 -7.19
N GLU A 255 -1.46 3.97 -7.30
CA GLU A 255 -0.70 2.76 -7.56
C GLU A 255 -0.93 2.24 -8.97
N ARG A 256 0.17 2.01 -9.68
CA ARG A 256 0.22 1.41 -11.00
C ARG A 256 1.35 0.38 -11.05
N ASP A 257 1.01 -0.88 -11.31
CA ASP A 257 1.96 -2.00 -11.27
C ASP A 257 2.33 -2.55 -12.65
N GLY A 258 1.78 -1.97 -13.70
CA GLY A 258 2.08 -2.37 -15.06
C GLY A 258 1.17 -1.70 -16.07
N ASN A 259 1.31 -2.08 -17.35
CA ASN A 259 0.53 -1.49 -18.43
C ASN A 259 0.46 0.04 -18.33
N TYR A 260 1.66 0.64 -18.10
CA TYR A 260 1.75 2.08 -17.82
C TYR A 260 1.18 2.90 -18.96
N PRO A 261 0.20 3.78 -18.70
CA PRO A 261 -0.41 4.59 -19.72
C PRO A 261 0.56 5.70 -20.17
N PRO A 262 0.22 6.39 -21.29
CA PRO A 262 0.91 7.63 -21.66
C PRO A 262 0.93 8.62 -20.48
N ALA A 263 1.98 9.43 -20.39
CA ALA A 263 2.16 10.37 -19.30
C ALA A 263 0.94 11.27 -19.02
N ALA A 264 0.24 11.71 -20.08
CA ALA A 264 -0.95 12.54 -19.93
C ALA A 264 -2.06 11.84 -19.14
N GLU A 265 -2.31 10.56 -19.41
CA GLU A 265 -3.33 9.76 -18.72
C GLU A 265 -2.94 9.50 -17.27
N LEU A 266 -1.64 9.23 -17.00
CA LEU A 266 -1.14 9.08 -15.61
C LEU A 266 -1.32 10.37 -14.80
N LEU A 267 -1.09 11.53 -15.43
CA LEU A 267 -1.33 12.83 -14.80
C LEU A 267 -2.82 13.09 -14.58
N ASP A 268 -3.69 12.63 -15.50
CA ASP A 268 -5.15 12.75 -15.34
C ASP A 268 -5.66 11.92 -14.16
N GLU A 269 -5.10 10.75 -13.93
CA GLU A 269 -5.44 9.91 -12.75
C GLU A 269 -5.01 10.57 -11.44
N LEU A 270 -3.81 11.14 -11.38
CA LEU A 270 -3.35 11.90 -10.21
C LEU A 270 -4.25 13.11 -9.93
N ASP A 271 -4.66 13.84 -10.97
CA ASP A 271 -5.57 14.98 -10.84
C ASP A 271 -6.97 14.54 -10.41
N ALA A 272 -7.43 13.38 -10.87
CA ALA A 272 -8.72 12.81 -10.45
C ALA A 272 -8.72 12.46 -8.95
N ILE A 273 -7.64 11.86 -8.44
CA ILE A 273 -7.48 11.59 -7.00
C ILE A 273 -7.46 12.91 -6.21
N ALA A 274 -6.68 13.88 -6.68
CA ALA A 274 -6.60 15.20 -6.03
C ALA A 274 -7.98 15.88 -5.96
N ALA A 275 -8.71 15.87 -7.07
CA ALA A 275 -10.05 16.45 -7.15
C ALA A 275 -11.06 15.72 -6.25
N ALA A 276 -11.06 14.37 -6.26
CA ALA A 276 -11.92 13.57 -5.39
C ALA A 276 -11.68 13.86 -3.91
N ALA A 277 -10.42 14.06 -3.52
CA ALA A 277 -10.03 14.38 -2.15
C ALA A 277 -10.11 15.88 -1.81
N ALA A 278 -10.60 16.73 -2.71
CA ALA A 278 -10.61 18.20 -2.58
C ALA A 278 -9.23 18.78 -2.26
N ARG A 279 -8.18 18.28 -2.92
CA ARG A 279 -6.78 18.71 -2.75
C ARG A 279 -6.26 19.40 -4.02
N PRO A 280 -5.25 20.28 -3.90
CA PRO A 280 -4.61 20.86 -5.07
C PRO A 280 -3.88 19.80 -5.89
N PRO A 281 -3.84 19.91 -7.24
CA PRO A 281 -3.11 19.00 -8.09
C PRO A 281 -1.60 19.14 -7.90
N ILE A 282 -0.87 18.04 -8.12
CA ILE A 282 0.60 18.00 -8.07
C ILE A 282 1.23 17.86 -9.47
N THR A 283 0.44 18.03 -10.52
CA THR A 283 0.79 17.75 -11.92
C THR A 283 1.11 19.01 -12.74
N THR A 284 0.91 20.21 -12.19
CA THR A 284 0.98 21.49 -12.92
C THR A 284 2.31 21.66 -13.67
N ARG A 285 3.45 21.41 -13.00
CA ARG A 285 4.76 21.48 -13.63
C ARG A 285 4.96 20.42 -14.70
N ALA A 286 4.58 19.17 -14.42
CA ALA A 286 4.72 18.05 -15.35
C ALA A 286 3.93 18.31 -16.65
N ARG A 287 2.75 18.89 -16.56
CA ARG A 287 1.95 19.30 -17.73
C ARG A 287 2.62 20.43 -18.51
N ALA A 288 3.17 21.42 -17.83
CA ALA A 288 3.86 22.53 -18.47
C ALA A 288 5.14 22.13 -19.23
N VAL A 289 5.87 21.14 -18.72
CA VAL A 289 7.10 20.62 -19.38
C VAL A 289 6.75 19.80 -20.62
N ARG A 290 5.57 19.17 -20.66
CA ARG A 290 5.15 18.25 -21.72
C ARG A 290 4.20 18.88 -22.76
N ALA A 291 3.79 20.15 -22.57
CA ALA A 291 2.99 20.92 -23.51
C ALA A 291 3.86 21.58 -24.59
#